data_cc4407cc52bf2a4b34287b1c606ce19b
#
_entry.id   cc4407cc52bf2a4b34287b1c606ce19b
#
_cell.length_a   1.000
_cell.length_b   1.000
_cell.length_c   1.000
_cell.angle_alpha   90.00
_cell.angle_beta   90.00
_cell.angle_gamma   90.00
#
_symmetry.space_group_name_H-M   'P 1'
#
loop_
_entity.id
_entity.type
_entity.pdbx_description
1 polymer ?
#
loop_
_entity_poly.entity_id
_entity_poly.type
_entity_poly.pdbx_seq_one_letter_code
_entity_poly.pdbx_strand_id
1 'polypeptide(L)'
;FRGGRSVTSTGVIGKPHTYYMGSTGGGVFKTTDDGITWKNSSDRFFKTGSVGAIAVSESDTNIVVVGMGEHAARGVMTSMGDGVYKSMNAGKTWTHLGLEKTRHISDVVIHPTNPNIIYVTAQGAQYTSSKERGIYRTTDGGITWKNILSVNDATGASSLSMDMTNPRILYASMWQHRRYPWFMESGGDNSGLYKSTDAGDTWKKMKEGLPKAFGKSGISVSRANPERVFAVIEAEGKKGGVYRSDNAGKTWKQVNGNRVNIARSWYYMEIFADPQNENVVYVLNAPVMKSIDGGKSFSNIAVPHGDNHHLWINPNDNTNLINSNDGGANISFNGGKSWSSQQNQPTAQFYRVITDNLVPYNVYGGQQDNSAI
;
A
#
# COMPACT_ATOMS: atom_id res chain seq x y z
N PHE A 1 24.24 -6.52 4.86
CA PHE A 1 23.00 -7.14 5.37
C PHE A 1 21.82 -6.55 4.62
N ARG A 2 20.76 -7.32 4.41
CA ARG A 2 19.49 -6.82 3.86
C ARG A 2 18.80 -5.93 4.88
N GLY A 3 18.01 -4.95 4.40
CA GLY A 3 17.18 -4.12 5.25
C GLY A 3 16.03 -4.89 5.91
N GLY A 4 15.37 -4.26 6.86
CA GLY A 4 14.11 -4.74 7.42
C GLY A 4 12.95 -4.44 6.47
N ARG A 5 11.78 -5.05 6.74
CA ARG A 5 10.58 -4.92 5.91
C ARG A 5 10.13 -3.48 5.67
N SER A 6 9.84 -3.19 4.41
CA SER A 6 9.12 -2.00 3.95
C SER A 6 7.75 -2.41 3.42
N VAL A 7 6.68 -1.75 3.85
CA VAL A 7 5.32 -2.04 3.39
C VAL A 7 4.80 -1.02 2.37
N THR A 8 5.53 0.07 2.17
CA THR A 8 5.14 1.13 1.24
C THR A 8 6.35 1.90 0.75
N SER A 9 6.30 2.36 -0.50
CA SER A 9 7.31 3.23 -1.08
C SER A 9 6.73 4.06 -2.21
N THR A 10 7.34 5.20 -2.49
CA THR A 10 6.93 6.09 -3.58
C THR A 10 8.12 6.84 -4.15
N GLY A 11 8.08 7.12 -5.44
CA GLY A 11 8.98 8.07 -6.08
C GLY A 11 8.40 9.48 -6.07
N VAL A 12 9.19 10.44 -6.53
CA VAL A 12 8.80 11.85 -6.64
C VAL A 12 8.76 12.26 -8.10
N ILE A 13 7.57 12.55 -8.62
CA ILE A 13 7.37 12.99 -10.01
C ILE A 13 8.20 14.24 -10.27
N GLY A 14 8.97 14.24 -11.37
CA GLY A 14 9.85 15.35 -11.76
C GLY A 14 11.15 15.45 -10.94
N LYS A 15 11.42 14.53 -10.01
CA LYS A 15 12.68 14.41 -9.27
C LYS A 15 13.22 12.99 -9.38
N PRO A 16 13.86 12.62 -10.48
CA PRO A 16 14.11 11.21 -10.85
C PRO A 16 14.96 10.42 -9.85
N HIS A 17 15.76 11.09 -9.02
CA HIS A 17 16.65 10.44 -8.03
C HIS A 17 16.06 10.39 -6.62
N THR A 18 14.79 10.82 -6.44
CA THR A 18 14.19 10.99 -5.10
C THR A 18 13.09 9.98 -4.86
N TYR A 19 13.23 9.20 -3.79
CA TYR A 19 12.25 8.19 -3.36
C TYR A 19 12.09 8.20 -1.85
N TYR A 20 10.96 7.67 -1.39
CA TYR A 20 10.67 7.43 0.00
C TYR A 20 10.28 5.97 0.21
N MET A 21 10.66 5.40 1.36
CA MET A 21 10.16 4.11 1.83
C MET A 21 9.67 4.21 3.27
N GLY A 22 8.62 3.47 3.59
CA GLY A 22 8.07 3.32 4.94
C GLY A 22 8.43 1.97 5.53
N SER A 23 9.14 1.99 6.65
CA SER A 23 9.52 0.81 7.40
C SER A 23 8.43 0.41 8.40
N THR A 24 8.35 -0.87 8.75
CA THR A 24 7.40 -1.38 9.75
C THR A 24 7.70 -1.00 11.19
N GLY A 25 8.85 -0.40 11.45
CA GLY A 25 9.24 0.01 12.80
C GLY A 25 10.24 1.15 12.86
N GLY A 26 10.77 1.59 11.70
CA GLY A 26 11.81 2.61 11.60
C GLY A 26 11.35 3.96 11.04
N GLY A 27 10.05 4.16 10.82
CA GLY A 27 9.53 5.38 10.23
C GLY A 27 9.78 5.49 8.72
N VAL A 28 9.97 6.72 8.24
CA VAL A 28 10.18 7.05 6.82
C VAL A 28 11.64 7.28 6.52
N PHE A 29 12.13 6.65 5.47
CA PHE A 29 13.46 6.88 4.91
C PHE A 29 13.35 7.53 3.54
N LYS A 30 14.28 8.40 3.24
CA LYS A 30 14.39 9.13 1.97
C LYS A 30 15.75 8.90 1.34
N THR A 31 15.75 8.72 0.03
CA THR A 31 16.94 8.79 -0.83
C THR A 31 16.83 9.96 -1.81
N THR A 32 17.96 10.50 -2.25
CA THR A 32 18.07 11.51 -3.32
C THR A 32 19.18 11.15 -4.32
N ASP A 33 19.59 9.88 -4.33
CA ASP A 33 20.68 9.31 -5.10
C ASP A 33 20.38 7.88 -5.57
N ASP A 34 19.14 7.63 -6.03
CA ASP A 34 18.68 6.34 -6.59
C ASP A 34 18.78 5.16 -5.62
N GLY A 35 18.70 5.44 -4.33
CA GLY A 35 18.77 4.39 -3.31
C GLY A 35 20.19 3.96 -2.96
N ILE A 36 21.22 4.71 -3.36
CA ILE A 36 22.60 4.48 -2.93
C ILE A 36 22.72 4.75 -1.44
N THR A 37 22.12 5.84 -0.96
CA THR A 37 22.02 6.14 0.47
C THR A 37 20.58 6.39 0.89
N TRP A 38 20.23 5.94 2.11
CA TRP A 38 18.94 6.17 2.72
C TRP A 38 19.09 6.88 4.05
N LYS A 39 18.36 7.97 4.25
CA LYS A 39 18.37 8.77 5.48
C LYS A 39 16.99 8.76 6.12
N ASN A 40 16.94 8.48 7.44
CA ASN A 40 15.68 8.63 8.18
C ASN A 40 15.25 10.09 8.16
N SER A 41 14.00 10.35 7.80
CA SER A 41 13.41 11.68 7.72
C SER A 41 12.34 11.93 8.77
N SER A 42 11.96 10.92 9.55
CA SER A 42 10.84 10.97 10.49
C SER A 42 11.23 10.95 11.96
N ASP A 43 12.50 10.63 12.29
CA ASP A 43 12.99 10.65 13.65
C ASP A 43 12.71 12.01 14.32
N ARG A 44 12.35 11.98 15.60
CA ARG A 44 11.92 13.12 16.43
C ARG A 44 10.53 13.68 16.12
N PHE A 45 9.85 13.21 15.06
CA PHE A 45 8.51 13.70 14.70
C PHE A 45 7.43 12.65 14.95
N PHE A 46 7.68 11.40 14.58
CA PHE A 46 6.69 10.33 14.69
C PHE A 46 6.71 9.73 16.10
N LYS A 47 5.53 9.53 16.68
CA LYS A 47 5.37 8.87 17.99
C LYS A 47 5.41 7.35 17.88
N THR A 48 5.05 6.80 16.71
CA THR A 48 5.15 5.38 16.39
C THR A 48 6.05 5.19 15.17
N GLY A 49 6.74 4.06 15.08
CA GLY A 49 7.67 3.81 13.96
C GLY A 49 7.04 3.07 12.78
N SER A 50 5.79 2.57 12.91
CA SER A 50 5.17 1.73 11.90
C SER A 50 4.47 2.57 10.83
N VAL A 51 4.97 2.51 9.60
CA VAL A 51 4.38 3.20 8.44
C VAL A 51 3.51 2.22 7.66
N GLY A 52 2.30 2.64 7.29
CA GLY A 52 1.38 1.86 6.46
C GLY A 52 1.31 2.32 5.01
N ALA A 53 1.28 3.64 4.78
CA ALA A 53 1.19 4.21 3.44
C ALA A 53 1.96 5.54 3.32
N ILE A 54 2.48 5.84 2.12
CA ILE A 54 3.15 7.11 1.80
C ILE A 54 2.66 7.60 0.45
N ALA A 55 2.32 8.89 0.38
CA ALA A 55 2.04 9.57 -0.89
C ALA A 55 2.79 10.91 -0.98
N VAL A 56 3.25 11.23 -2.18
CA VAL A 56 3.81 12.54 -2.53
C VAL A 56 2.83 13.25 -3.45
N SER A 57 2.56 14.51 -3.21
CA SER A 57 1.67 15.29 -4.07
C SER A 57 2.28 15.48 -5.46
N GLU A 58 1.48 15.24 -6.50
CA GLU A 58 1.89 15.48 -7.90
C GLU A 58 2.00 16.99 -8.21
N SER A 59 1.14 17.81 -7.59
CA SER A 59 1.12 19.28 -7.82
C SER A 59 2.15 20.05 -6.99
N ASP A 60 2.58 19.52 -5.85
CA ASP A 60 3.62 20.10 -5.01
C ASP A 60 4.45 19.00 -4.32
N THR A 61 5.59 18.68 -4.87
CA THR A 61 6.46 17.61 -4.39
C THR A 61 7.11 17.87 -3.02
N ASN A 62 6.90 19.04 -2.41
CA ASN A 62 7.26 19.29 -1.02
C ASN A 62 6.25 18.69 -0.04
N ILE A 63 5.03 18.43 -0.52
CA ILE A 63 3.97 17.83 0.30
C ILE A 63 4.06 16.32 0.24
N VAL A 64 4.34 15.73 1.40
CA VAL A 64 4.38 14.28 1.62
C VAL A 64 3.42 13.94 2.75
N VAL A 65 2.57 12.92 2.54
CA VAL A 65 1.60 12.46 3.55
C VAL A 65 1.88 11.01 3.87
N VAL A 66 1.83 10.68 5.15
CA VAL A 66 2.12 9.34 5.67
C VAL A 66 0.96 8.88 6.55
N GLY A 67 0.42 7.71 6.23
CA GLY A 67 -0.50 6.97 7.07
C GLY A 67 0.27 5.95 7.91
N MET A 68 0.01 5.93 9.22
CA MET A 68 0.74 5.11 10.18
C MET A 68 0.04 3.76 10.43
N GLY A 69 0.85 2.78 10.85
CA GLY A 69 0.39 1.43 11.18
C GLY A 69 0.47 0.45 10.03
N GLU A 70 1.23 -0.61 10.22
CA GLU A 70 1.42 -1.69 9.25
C GLU A 70 0.08 -2.29 8.82
N HIS A 71 -0.24 -2.26 7.53
CA HIS A 71 -1.50 -2.77 7.01
C HIS A 71 -1.44 -4.27 6.64
N ALA A 72 -0.27 -4.81 6.41
CA ALA A 72 -0.06 -6.23 6.13
C ALA A 72 -0.32 -7.06 7.39
N ALA A 73 -1.49 -7.72 7.47
CA ALA A 73 -1.85 -8.52 8.63
C ALA A 73 -0.93 -9.72 8.77
N ARG A 74 -0.28 -9.86 9.93
CA ARG A 74 0.72 -10.92 10.17
C ARG A 74 0.18 -12.05 11.04
N GLY A 75 0.90 -13.19 11.02
CA GLY A 75 0.62 -14.33 11.88
C GLY A 75 0.91 -14.10 13.36
N VAL A 76 1.78 -13.16 13.68
CA VAL A 76 2.21 -12.83 15.05
C VAL A 76 1.72 -11.44 15.46
N MET A 77 2.54 -10.43 15.38
CA MET A 77 2.17 -9.07 15.76
C MET A 77 2.17 -8.16 14.53
N THR A 78 1.18 -7.29 14.44
CA THR A 78 1.11 -6.20 13.46
C THR A 78 1.16 -4.89 14.23
N SER A 79 2.17 -4.07 13.95
CA SER A 79 2.42 -2.84 14.70
C SER A 79 1.43 -1.76 14.31
N MET A 80 0.74 -1.20 15.31
CA MET A 80 -0.20 -0.12 15.09
C MET A 80 0.51 1.23 14.93
N GLY A 81 -0.16 2.15 14.25
CA GLY A 81 0.19 3.54 14.14
C GLY A 81 -0.72 4.45 14.96
N ASP A 82 -0.49 5.74 14.82
CA ASP A 82 -1.17 6.81 15.55
C ASP A 82 -1.79 7.88 14.62
N GLY A 83 -2.17 7.50 13.41
CA GLY A 83 -2.88 8.36 12.48
C GLY A 83 -2.06 8.84 11.30
N VAL A 84 -2.14 10.13 10.98
CA VAL A 84 -1.58 10.72 9.75
C VAL A 84 -0.55 11.79 10.08
N TYR A 85 0.54 11.81 9.32
CA TYR A 85 1.55 12.88 9.36
C TYR A 85 1.69 13.51 7.98
N LYS A 86 1.99 14.81 7.95
CA LYS A 86 2.23 15.59 6.72
C LYS A 86 3.51 16.40 6.84
N SER A 87 4.30 16.36 5.79
CA SER A 87 5.41 17.29 5.56
C SER A 87 5.03 18.29 4.49
N MET A 88 5.47 19.54 4.67
CA MET A 88 5.35 20.65 3.72
C MET A 88 6.70 21.02 3.11
N ASN A 89 7.78 20.29 3.39
CA ASN A 89 9.14 20.59 2.99
C ASN A 89 9.93 19.34 2.60
N ALA A 90 9.27 18.43 1.88
CA ALA A 90 9.84 17.21 1.32
C ALA A 90 10.47 16.29 2.38
N GLY A 91 9.78 16.14 3.53
CA GLY A 91 10.18 15.23 4.61
C GLY A 91 11.20 15.79 5.59
N LYS A 92 11.52 17.08 5.56
CA LYS A 92 12.47 17.67 6.53
C LYS A 92 11.84 17.84 7.92
N THR A 93 10.56 18.18 7.97
CA THR A 93 9.76 18.26 9.21
C THR A 93 8.36 17.68 8.96
N TRP A 94 7.72 17.24 10.04
CA TRP A 94 6.41 16.60 9.96
C TRP A 94 5.46 17.15 11.02
N THR A 95 4.19 17.29 10.65
CA THR A 95 3.08 17.67 11.53
C THR A 95 2.09 16.52 11.61
N HIS A 96 1.67 16.17 12.82
CA HIS A 96 0.61 15.20 13.05
C HIS A 96 -0.75 15.80 12.73
N LEU A 97 -1.58 15.08 11.95
CA LEU A 97 -2.87 15.54 11.44
C LEU A 97 -4.07 14.81 12.04
N GLY A 98 -3.89 14.10 13.17
CA GLY A 98 -4.96 13.35 13.81
C GLY A 98 -5.18 11.95 13.26
N LEU A 99 -6.40 11.41 13.45
CA LEU A 99 -6.80 10.04 13.12
C LEU A 99 -6.07 8.97 13.94
N GLU A 100 -5.68 9.26 15.18
CA GLU A 100 -4.89 8.38 16.05
C GLU A 100 -5.52 7.00 16.27
N LYS A 101 -6.85 6.94 16.27
CA LYS A 101 -7.58 5.71 16.54
C LYS A 101 -7.73 4.78 15.33
N THR A 102 -7.32 5.23 14.13
CA THR A 102 -7.39 4.40 12.90
C THR A 102 -6.46 3.21 12.92
N ARG A 103 -5.37 3.27 13.70
CA ARG A 103 -4.39 2.22 14.00
C ARG A 103 -3.62 1.69 12.78
N HIS A 104 -4.30 1.28 11.72
CA HIS A 104 -3.69 0.72 10.51
C HIS A 104 -4.24 1.43 9.28
N ILE A 105 -3.39 2.18 8.59
CA ILE A 105 -3.73 2.91 7.38
C ILE A 105 -3.09 2.18 6.20
N SER A 106 -3.93 1.72 5.27
CA SER A 106 -3.51 0.89 4.14
C SER A 106 -3.18 1.71 2.89
N ASP A 107 -3.76 2.91 2.76
CA ASP A 107 -3.52 3.74 1.59
C ASP A 107 -3.69 5.22 1.89
N VAL A 108 -2.96 6.06 1.15
CA VAL A 108 -3.08 7.53 1.16
C VAL A 108 -3.10 8.00 -0.29
N VAL A 109 -4.14 8.73 -0.66
CA VAL A 109 -4.28 9.31 -2.00
C VAL A 109 -4.43 10.82 -1.91
N ILE A 110 -3.55 11.54 -2.59
CA ILE A 110 -3.59 13.01 -2.67
C ILE A 110 -4.19 13.39 -4.02
N HIS A 111 -5.12 14.35 -4.01
CA HIS A 111 -5.73 14.89 -5.23
C HIS A 111 -4.65 15.48 -6.16
N PRO A 112 -4.65 15.17 -7.47
CA PRO A 112 -3.53 15.47 -8.36
C PRO A 112 -3.21 16.98 -8.52
N THR A 113 -4.20 17.84 -8.38
CA THR A 113 -4.04 19.29 -8.58
C THR A 113 -4.31 20.15 -7.35
N ASN A 114 -4.88 19.55 -6.26
CA ASN A 114 -5.16 20.26 -5.02
C ASN A 114 -4.65 19.45 -3.81
N PRO A 115 -3.45 19.73 -3.30
CA PRO A 115 -2.85 18.93 -2.24
C PRO A 115 -3.51 19.08 -0.86
N ASN A 116 -4.52 19.95 -0.73
CA ASN A 116 -5.36 20.05 0.47
C ASN A 116 -6.46 18.98 0.51
N ILE A 117 -6.75 18.33 -0.62
CA ILE A 117 -7.68 17.22 -0.66
C ILE A 117 -6.89 15.91 -0.56
N ILE A 118 -7.09 15.21 0.56
CA ILE A 118 -6.38 13.97 0.87
C ILE A 118 -7.39 12.92 1.32
N TYR A 119 -7.20 11.70 0.83
CA TYR A 119 -7.98 10.53 1.23
C TYR A 119 -7.08 9.54 1.95
N VAL A 120 -7.62 8.91 3.00
CA VAL A 120 -6.91 7.95 3.83
C VAL A 120 -7.81 6.73 4.06
N THR A 121 -7.28 5.54 3.83
CA THR A 121 -8.00 4.29 4.06
C THR A 121 -7.60 3.68 5.40
N ALA A 122 -8.56 3.54 6.30
CA ALA A 122 -8.36 2.94 7.61
C ALA A 122 -8.87 1.50 7.65
N GLN A 123 -7.96 0.54 7.80
CA GLN A 123 -8.32 -0.84 8.15
C GLN A 123 -8.90 -0.93 9.56
N GLY A 124 -8.52 -0.01 10.45
CA GLY A 124 -8.89 -0.01 11.85
C GLY A 124 -8.13 -1.07 12.66
N ALA A 125 -8.58 -1.33 13.87
CA ALA A 125 -7.98 -2.33 14.74
C ALA A 125 -8.11 -3.73 14.12
N GLN A 126 -6.98 -4.48 14.05
CA GLN A 126 -6.98 -5.81 13.44
C GLN A 126 -7.50 -6.91 14.39
N TYR A 127 -7.36 -6.74 15.70
CA TYR A 127 -7.69 -7.75 16.71
C TYR A 127 -9.06 -7.57 17.35
N THR A 128 -9.76 -6.48 17.06
CA THR A 128 -11.06 -6.14 17.65
C THR A 128 -11.89 -5.31 16.67
N SER A 129 -13.18 -5.17 16.92
CA SER A 129 -14.04 -4.22 16.21
C SER A 129 -13.57 -2.79 16.42
N SER A 130 -13.75 -1.92 15.44
CA SER A 130 -13.28 -0.54 15.45
C SER A 130 -14.23 0.35 14.65
N LYS A 131 -14.78 1.37 15.30
CA LYS A 131 -15.64 2.36 14.66
C LYS A 131 -14.89 3.30 13.72
N GLU A 132 -13.57 3.30 13.82
CA GLU A 132 -12.65 4.12 13.03
C GLU A 132 -12.30 3.49 11.67
N ARG A 133 -12.91 2.36 11.31
CA ARG A 133 -12.77 1.70 10.01
C ARG A 133 -13.46 2.52 8.91
N GLY A 134 -12.84 2.58 7.73
CA GLY A 134 -13.45 3.25 6.59
C GLY A 134 -12.49 4.13 5.79
N ILE A 135 -13.05 5.07 5.04
CA ILE A 135 -12.29 6.04 4.25
C ILE A 135 -12.54 7.42 4.80
N TYR A 136 -11.45 8.14 5.06
CA TYR A 136 -11.48 9.51 5.53
C TYR A 136 -11.03 10.46 4.42
N ARG A 137 -11.66 11.62 4.34
CA ARG A 137 -11.29 12.72 3.45
C ARG A 137 -11.09 13.99 4.25
N THR A 138 -10.05 14.74 3.92
CA THR A 138 -9.89 16.15 4.27
C THR A 138 -9.97 16.98 2.99
N THR A 139 -10.42 18.24 3.11
CA THR A 139 -10.42 19.24 2.04
C THR A 139 -9.67 20.51 2.44
N ASP A 140 -9.10 20.54 3.64
CA ASP A 140 -8.41 21.66 4.26
C ASP A 140 -6.96 21.34 4.65
N GLY A 141 -6.38 20.34 3.98
CA GLY A 141 -4.98 19.96 4.17
C GLY A 141 -4.71 19.13 5.42
N GLY A 142 -5.75 18.57 6.05
CA GLY A 142 -5.66 17.71 7.21
C GLY A 142 -6.03 18.37 8.54
N ILE A 143 -6.61 19.61 8.50
CA ILE A 143 -7.10 20.28 9.72
C ILE A 143 -8.34 19.55 10.23
N THR A 144 -9.24 19.18 9.32
CA THR A 144 -10.45 18.39 9.65
C THR A 144 -10.55 17.14 8.78
N TRP A 145 -11.17 16.09 9.34
CA TRP A 145 -11.39 14.82 8.65
C TRP A 145 -12.84 14.38 8.71
N LYS A 146 -13.37 13.92 7.59
CA LYS A 146 -14.70 13.32 7.49
C LYS A 146 -14.59 11.86 7.09
N ASN A 147 -15.21 10.93 7.84
CA ASN A 147 -15.40 9.56 7.37
C ASN A 147 -16.46 9.58 6.27
N ILE A 148 -16.07 9.25 5.04
CA ILE A 148 -16.90 9.33 3.83
C ILE A 148 -17.40 7.98 3.34
N LEU A 149 -16.81 6.88 3.83
CA LEU A 149 -17.29 5.51 3.58
C LEU A 149 -17.02 4.65 4.82
N SER A 150 -18.07 4.27 5.51
CA SER A 150 -18.04 3.28 6.60
C SER A 150 -19.13 2.26 6.36
N VAL A 151 -18.79 0.97 6.46
CA VAL A 151 -19.74 -0.13 6.30
C VAL A 151 -20.25 -0.59 7.66
N ASN A 152 -19.35 -0.98 8.53
CA ASN A 152 -19.59 -1.32 9.93
C ASN A 152 -18.23 -1.40 10.69
N ASP A 153 -18.27 -1.74 11.98
CA ASP A 153 -17.09 -1.82 12.85
C ASP A 153 -16.18 -3.06 12.61
N ALA A 154 -16.62 -4.00 11.77
CA ALA A 154 -15.84 -5.17 11.35
C ALA A 154 -15.20 -5.02 9.95
N THR A 155 -15.56 -3.97 9.19
CA THR A 155 -15.17 -3.81 7.78
C THR A 155 -14.36 -2.53 7.58
N GLY A 156 -13.07 -2.69 7.30
CA GLY A 156 -12.15 -1.58 7.03
C GLY A 156 -11.83 -1.42 5.54
N ALA A 157 -11.22 -0.31 5.19
CA ALA A 157 -10.76 -0.08 3.82
C ALA A 157 -9.37 -0.69 3.62
N SER A 158 -9.20 -1.49 2.56
CA SER A 158 -7.92 -2.14 2.22
C SER A 158 -7.19 -1.49 1.06
N SER A 159 -7.91 -0.81 0.16
CA SER A 159 -7.30 -0.14 -1.00
C SER A 159 -8.21 0.97 -1.53
N LEU A 160 -7.61 2.02 -2.08
CA LEU A 160 -8.29 3.15 -2.72
C LEU A 160 -7.55 3.53 -4.00
N SER A 161 -8.28 3.65 -5.10
CA SER A 161 -7.74 4.12 -6.37
C SER A 161 -8.56 5.29 -6.90
N MET A 162 -7.88 6.36 -7.27
CA MET A 162 -8.46 7.57 -7.86
C MET A 162 -8.21 7.60 -9.37
N ASP A 163 -9.21 7.97 -10.13
CA ASP A 163 -9.00 8.37 -11.52
C ASP A 163 -8.27 9.72 -11.53
N MET A 164 -6.98 9.68 -11.84
CA MET A 164 -6.12 10.87 -11.81
C MET A 164 -6.45 11.87 -12.92
N THR A 165 -7.27 11.48 -13.92
CA THR A 165 -7.77 12.38 -14.98
C THR A 165 -9.10 13.02 -14.61
N ASN A 166 -9.87 12.36 -13.72
CA ASN A 166 -11.11 12.88 -13.14
C ASN A 166 -11.20 12.53 -11.65
N PRO A 167 -10.58 13.33 -10.75
CA PRO A 167 -10.46 13.02 -9.33
C PRO A 167 -11.77 12.90 -8.54
N ARG A 168 -12.91 13.18 -9.20
CA ARG A 168 -14.25 12.92 -8.62
C ARG A 168 -14.59 11.43 -8.61
N ILE A 169 -13.89 10.62 -9.45
CA ILE A 169 -14.12 9.18 -9.55
C ILE A 169 -13.14 8.45 -8.65
N LEU A 170 -13.68 7.71 -7.70
CA LEU A 170 -12.93 6.92 -6.74
C LEU A 170 -13.41 5.47 -6.76
N TYR A 171 -12.49 4.55 -6.57
CA TYR A 171 -12.74 3.12 -6.39
C TYR A 171 -12.14 2.66 -5.07
N ALA A 172 -12.92 1.96 -4.26
CA ALA A 172 -12.50 1.50 -2.95
C ALA A 172 -12.75 0.00 -2.76
N SER A 173 -11.84 -0.63 -2.05
CA SER A 173 -12.00 -1.99 -1.53
C SER A 173 -12.26 -1.95 -0.03
N MET A 174 -13.39 -2.54 0.38
CA MET A 174 -13.76 -2.68 1.78
C MET A 174 -13.65 -4.15 2.18
N TRP A 175 -12.95 -4.43 3.26
CA TRP A 175 -12.59 -5.75 3.73
C TRP A 175 -13.10 -6.01 5.15
N GLN A 176 -14.03 -6.95 5.30
CA GLN A 176 -14.43 -7.49 6.59
C GLN A 176 -13.34 -8.43 7.08
N HIS A 177 -12.75 -8.14 8.25
CA HIS A 177 -11.65 -8.93 8.76
C HIS A 177 -11.50 -8.82 10.27
N ARG A 178 -10.94 -9.88 10.85
CA ARG A 178 -10.47 -9.89 12.23
C ARG A 178 -9.34 -10.90 12.40
N ARG A 179 -8.25 -10.49 13.05
CA ARG A 179 -7.16 -11.37 13.42
C ARG A 179 -7.40 -11.93 14.81
N TYR A 180 -7.43 -13.24 14.91
CA TYR A 180 -7.41 -13.98 16.18
C TYR A 180 -6.02 -14.59 16.39
N PRO A 181 -5.61 -14.97 17.65
CA PRO A 181 -4.33 -15.60 17.87
C PRO A 181 -4.08 -16.87 17.05
N TRP A 182 -5.15 -17.59 16.73
CA TRP A 182 -5.11 -18.91 16.07
C TRP A 182 -5.62 -18.92 14.62
N PHE A 183 -6.31 -17.88 14.15
CA PHE A 183 -6.78 -17.81 12.77
C PHE A 183 -7.04 -16.37 12.30
N MET A 184 -7.21 -16.21 11.00
CA MET A 184 -7.60 -14.96 10.35
C MET A 184 -9.00 -15.10 9.76
N GLU A 185 -9.96 -14.33 10.27
CA GLU A 185 -11.23 -14.10 9.58
C GLU A 185 -10.97 -13.14 8.44
N SER A 186 -11.17 -13.60 7.19
CA SER A 186 -10.98 -12.81 5.99
C SER A 186 -12.18 -12.95 5.09
N GLY A 187 -12.96 -11.89 4.98
CA GLY A 187 -14.15 -11.84 4.12
C GLY A 187 -15.47 -11.94 4.85
N GLY A 188 -16.52 -11.82 4.06
CA GLY A 188 -17.91 -11.85 4.48
C GLY A 188 -18.78 -10.97 3.59
N ASP A 189 -20.09 -10.93 3.87
CA ASP A 189 -21.09 -10.19 3.08
C ASP A 189 -20.87 -8.67 3.07
N ASN A 190 -20.13 -8.16 4.06
CA ASN A 190 -19.81 -6.75 4.20
C ASN A 190 -18.58 -6.33 3.40
N SER A 191 -17.73 -7.27 2.95
CA SER A 191 -16.67 -6.96 1.99
C SER A 191 -17.26 -6.53 0.66
N GLY A 192 -16.55 -5.69 -0.07
CA GLY A 192 -17.05 -5.21 -1.36
C GLY A 192 -16.14 -4.22 -2.04
N LEU A 193 -16.32 -4.11 -3.36
CA LEU A 193 -15.79 -3.02 -4.15
C LEU A 193 -16.84 -1.92 -4.27
N TYR A 194 -16.42 -0.68 -4.09
CA TYR A 194 -17.29 0.50 -4.10
C TYR A 194 -16.75 1.53 -5.10
N LYS A 195 -17.68 2.28 -5.70
CA LYS A 195 -17.35 3.40 -6.59
C LYS A 195 -18.07 4.66 -6.13
N SER A 196 -17.35 5.79 -6.15
CA SER A 196 -17.90 7.14 -6.05
C SER A 196 -17.68 7.87 -7.38
N THR A 197 -18.60 8.80 -7.71
CA THR A 197 -18.50 9.70 -8.88
C THR A 197 -18.59 11.18 -8.48
N ASP A 198 -18.55 11.45 -7.19
CA ASP A 198 -18.73 12.77 -6.57
C ASP A 198 -17.67 13.09 -5.51
N ALA A 199 -16.44 12.62 -5.75
CA ALA A 199 -15.30 12.82 -4.86
C ALA A 199 -15.46 12.16 -3.46
N GLY A 200 -16.31 11.12 -3.37
CA GLY A 200 -16.53 10.36 -2.13
C GLY A 200 -17.72 10.85 -1.29
N ASP A 201 -18.56 11.76 -1.81
CA ASP A 201 -19.76 12.18 -1.07
C ASP A 201 -20.80 11.07 -1.02
N THR A 202 -20.93 10.28 -2.10
CA THR A 202 -21.74 9.07 -2.15
C THR A 202 -20.99 7.89 -2.72
N TRP A 203 -21.37 6.67 -2.32
CA TRP A 203 -20.73 5.44 -2.73
C TRP A 203 -21.75 4.38 -3.13
N LYS A 204 -21.45 3.67 -4.23
CA LYS A 204 -22.24 2.54 -4.72
C LYS A 204 -21.42 1.27 -4.69
N LYS A 205 -21.93 0.21 -4.03
CA LYS A 205 -21.33 -1.13 -4.07
C LYS A 205 -21.46 -1.71 -5.47
N MET A 206 -20.36 -2.11 -6.08
CA MET A 206 -20.32 -2.79 -7.38
C MET A 206 -20.61 -4.28 -7.18
N LYS A 207 -21.39 -4.89 -8.08
CA LYS A 207 -21.84 -6.29 -7.92
C LYS A 207 -21.75 -7.10 -9.22
N GLU A 208 -22.00 -6.46 -10.37
CA GLU A 208 -22.16 -7.16 -11.65
C GLU A 208 -20.87 -7.85 -12.10
N GLY A 209 -20.89 -9.19 -12.15
CA GLY A 209 -19.74 -10.01 -12.52
C GLY A 209 -18.73 -10.26 -11.41
N LEU A 210 -18.96 -9.77 -10.18
CA LEU A 210 -18.14 -10.02 -9.00
C LEU A 210 -18.69 -11.20 -8.16
N PRO A 211 -17.84 -11.87 -7.36
CA PRO A 211 -18.31 -12.84 -6.37
C PRO A 211 -19.28 -12.19 -5.37
N LYS A 212 -20.26 -12.94 -4.86
CA LYS A 212 -21.20 -12.43 -3.86
C LYS A 212 -20.52 -12.09 -2.53
N ALA A 213 -19.61 -12.96 -2.09
CA ALA A 213 -18.82 -12.80 -0.89
C ALA A 213 -17.35 -13.02 -1.24
N PHE A 214 -16.47 -12.20 -0.67
CA PHE A 214 -15.03 -12.31 -0.86
C PHE A 214 -14.25 -11.70 0.32
N GLY A 215 -12.98 -12.02 0.40
CA GLY A 215 -12.06 -11.56 1.42
C GLY A 215 -11.38 -10.24 1.07
N LYS A 216 -10.06 -10.18 1.33
CA LYS A 216 -9.25 -9.01 0.95
C LYS A 216 -9.31 -8.81 -0.57
N SER A 217 -9.31 -7.57 -0.97
CA SER A 217 -9.18 -7.19 -2.38
C SER A 217 -8.36 -5.93 -2.53
N GLY A 218 -7.67 -5.80 -3.66
CA GLY A 218 -7.02 -4.60 -4.14
C GLY A 218 -7.74 -4.10 -5.38
N ILE A 219 -7.67 -2.79 -5.65
CA ILE A 219 -8.30 -2.16 -6.82
C ILE A 219 -7.41 -1.10 -7.43
N SER A 220 -7.32 -1.03 -8.75
CA SER A 220 -6.52 -0.04 -9.46
C SER A 220 -7.20 0.37 -10.78
N VAL A 221 -7.49 1.67 -10.92
CA VAL A 221 -7.95 2.25 -12.18
C VAL A 221 -6.76 2.59 -13.06
N SER A 222 -6.85 2.27 -14.35
CA SER A 222 -5.80 2.62 -15.30
C SER A 222 -5.80 4.12 -15.60
N ARG A 223 -4.65 4.77 -15.40
CA ARG A 223 -4.45 6.18 -15.78
C ARG A 223 -4.42 6.35 -17.29
N ALA A 224 -3.96 5.32 -18.03
CA ALA A 224 -3.93 5.32 -19.50
C ALA A 224 -5.33 5.19 -20.12
N ASN A 225 -6.27 4.53 -19.43
CA ASN A 225 -7.66 4.39 -19.85
C ASN A 225 -8.56 4.24 -18.62
N PRO A 226 -9.24 5.32 -18.15
CA PRO A 226 -10.05 5.28 -16.93
C PRO A 226 -11.30 4.38 -17.00
N GLU A 227 -11.72 3.95 -18.21
CA GLU A 227 -12.78 2.93 -18.34
C GLU A 227 -12.28 1.55 -17.90
N ARG A 228 -10.95 1.33 -17.89
CA ARG A 228 -10.34 0.08 -17.45
C ARG A 228 -9.96 0.12 -15.97
N VAL A 229 -10.57 -0.78 -15.21
CA VAL A 229 -10.29 -0.95 -13.79
C VAL A 229 -9.96 -2.41 -13.53
N PHE A 230 -8.91 -2.64 -12.75
CA PHE A 230 -8.49 -3.97 -12.32
C PHE A 230 -8.79 -4.16 -10.84
N ALA A 231 -9.12 -5.40 -10.46
CA ALA A 231 -9.20 -5.81 -9.07
C ALA A 231 -8.57 -7.19 -8.89
N VAL A 232 -7.86 -7.40 -7.79
CA VAL A 232 -7.45 -8.72 -7.32
C VAL A 232 -8.31 -9.08 -6.12
N ILE A 233 -8.91 -10.26 -6.12
CA ILE A 233 -9.96 -10.63 -5.16
C ILE A 233 -9.67 -12.01 -4.55
N GLU A 234 -9.57 -12.06 -3.23
CA GLU A 234 -9.61 -13.28 -2.45
C GLU A 234 -11.04 -13.81 -2.41
N ALA A 235 -11.26 -14.98 -2.96
CA ALA A 235 -12.57 -15.66 -2.88
C ALA A 235 -12.39 -17.18 -2.92
N GLU A 236 -13.42 -17.90 -2.45
CA GLU A 236 -13.41 -19.35 -2.38
C GLU A 236 -13.41 -20.02 -3.77
N GLY A 237 -12.77 -21.17 -3.82
CA GLY A 237 -12.73 -22.03 -4.99
C GLY A 237 -12.10 -21.33 -6.21
N LYS A 238 -12.80 -21.39 -7.34
CA LYS A 238 -12.36 -20.78 -8.61
C LYS A 238 -12.76 -19.31 -8.78
N LYS A 239 -13.41 -18.71 -7.77
CA LYS A 239 -13.89 -17.33 -7.84
C LYS A 239 -12.82 -16.29 -7.46
N GLY A 240 -11.74 -16.70 -6.80
CA GLY A 240 -10.61 -15.83 -6.49
C GLY A 240 -9.72 -15.61 -7.70
N GLY A 241 -9.08 -14.42 -7.79
CA GLY A 241 -8.17 -14.08 -8.89
C GLY A 241 -8.23 -12.62 -9.31
N VAL A 242 -7.82 -12.35 -10.54
CA VAL A 242 -7.81 -11.02 -11.14
C VAL A 242 -9.08 -10.78 -11.95
N TYR A 243 -9.74 -9.68 -11.68
CA TYR A 243 -10.93 -9.19 -12.34
C TYR A 243 -10.62 -7.90 -13.10
N ARG A 244 -11.32 -7.69 -14.22
CA ARG A 244 -11.20 -6.49 -15.02
C ARG A 244 -12.58 -5.98 -15.40
N SER A 245 -12.75 -4.68 -15.32
CA SER A 245 -13.83 -3.93 -15.94
C SER A 245 -13.27 -3.11 -17.11
N ASP A 246 -13.99 -3.04 -18.22
CA ASP A 246 -13.68 -2.21 -19.38
C ASP A 246 -14.77 -1.11 -19.57
N ASN A 247 -15.55 -0.82 -18.52
CA ASN A 247 -16.63 0.17 -18.52
C ASN A 247 -16.74 0.90 -17.16
N ALA A 248 -15.60 1.30 -16.63
CA ALA A 248 -15.47 2.07 -15.39
C ALA A 248 -16.19 1.42 -14.19
N GLY A 249 -16.08 0.08 -14.05
CA GLY A 249 -16.62 -0.67 -12.92
C GLY A 249 -18.12 -0.99 -12.98
N LYS A 250 -18.79 -0.76 -14.12
CA LYS A 250 -20.21 -1.12 -14.29
C LYS A 250 -20.41 -2.65 -14.29
N THR A 251 -19.52 -3.36 -15.01
CA THR A 251 -19.49 -4.81 -15.08
C THR A 251 -18.06 -5.33 -14.97
N TRP A 252 -17.88 -6.53 -14.42
CA TRP A 252 -16.60 -7.16 -14.16
C TRP A 252 -16.52 -8.55 -14.78
N LYS A 253 -15.32 -8.92 -15.20
CA LYS A 253 -15.01 -10.26 -15.69
C LYS A 253 -13.75 -10.77 -15.01
N GLN A 254 -13.79 -11.99 -14.49
CA GLN A 254 -12.58 -12.68 -14.07
C GLN A 254 -11.73 -12.97 -15.32
N VAL A 255 -10.52 -12.38 -15.37
CA VAL A 255 -9.60 -12.54 -16.49
C VAL A 255 -8.49 -13.55 -16.19
N ASN A 256 -8.20 -13.78 -14.90
CA ASN A 256 -7.22 -14.77 -14.47
C ASN A 256 -7.59 -15.34 -13.10
N GLY A 257 -7.61 -16.67 -12.99
CA GLY A 257 -7.92 -17.42 -11.76
C GLY A 257 -6.73 -18.13 -11.14
N ASN A 258 -5.49 -17.76 -11.51
CA ASN A 258 -4.31 -18.40 -10.96
C ASN A 258 -4.14 -18.05 -9.48
N ARG A 259 -4.03 -19.09 -8.65
CA ARG A 259 -3.94 -18.95 -7.19
C ARG A 259 -2.67 -18.24 -6.72
N VAL A 260 -1.61 -18.17 -7.53
CA VAL A 260 -0.41 -17.40 -7.18
C VAL A 260 -0.73 -15.92 -6.94
N ASN A 261 -1.74 -15.38 -7.63
CA ASN A 261 -2.14 -13.97 -7.49
C ASN A 261 -2.91 -13.68 -6.19
N ILE A 262 -3.37 -14.70 -5.47
CA ILE A 262 -4.19 -14.57 -4.26
C ILE A 262 -3.67 -15.40 -3.07
N ALA A 263 -2.44 -15.92 -3.14
CA ALA A 263 -1.84 -16.67 -2.03
C ALA A 263 -1.59 -15.73 -0.84
N ARG A 264 -1.91 -16.17 0.41
CA ARG A 264 -1.81 -15.38 1.65
C ARG A 264 -2.36 -13.97 1.52
N SER A 265 -3.57 -13.83 0.99
CA SER A 265 -4.23 -12.57 0.61
C SER A 265 -4.19 -11.51 1.71
N TRP A 266 -4.39 -11.91 2.96
CA TRP A 266 -4.42 -11.05 4.13
C TRP A 266 -3.05 -10.42 4.48
N TYR A 267 -1.92 -10.96 3.99
CA TYR A 267 -0.57 -10.46 4.25
C TYR A 267 -0.07 -9.54 3.13
N TYR A 268 -0.22 -9.97 1.88
CA TYR A 268 0.06 -9.16 0.70
C TYR A 268 -1.15 -9.17 -0.25
N MET A 269 -1.05 -9.16 -1.51
CA MET A 269 -2.10 -9.11 -2.52
C MET A 269 -2.57 -7.68 -2.79
N GLU A 270 -1.74 -6.98 -3.56
CA GLU A 270 -2.06 -5.67 -4.11
C GLU A 270 -2.03 -5.71 -5.64
N ILE A 271 -2.68 -4.75 -6.29
CA ILE A 271 -2.74 -4.65 -7.77
C ILE A 271 -2.47 -3.22 -8.22
N PHE A 272 -1.64 -3.08 -9.26
CA PHE A 272 -1.22 -1.78 -9.76
C PHE A 272 -1.31 -1.77 -11.29
N ALA A 273 -2.20 -0.92 -11.85
CA ALA A 273 -2.28 -0.68 -13.29
C ALA A 273 -1.12 0.23 -13.72
N ASP A 274 -0.53 -0.08 -14.86
CA ASP A 274 0.49 0.76 -15.46
C ASP A 274 -0.11 2.11 -15.88
N PRO A 275 0.52 3.24 -15.53
CA PRO A 275 -0.03 4.56 -15.80
C PRO A 275 -0.01 4.96 -17.29
N GLN A 276 0.80 4.29 -18.12
CA GLN A 276 0.98 4.62 -19.52
C GLN A 276 0.42 3.56 -20.49
N ASN A 277 0.16 2.33 -19.99
CA ASN A 277 -0.34 1.23 -20.83
C ASN A 277 -1.48 0.48 -20.14
N GLU A 278 -2.69 0.64 -20.66
CA GLU A 278 -3.90 0.02 -20.13
C GLU A 278 -3.89 -1.53 -20.08
N ASN A 279 -3.01 -2.18 -20.86
CA ASN A 279 -2.89 -3.64 -20.88
C ASN A 279 -1.84 -4.18 -19.90
N VAL A 280 -1.07 -3.30 -19.26
CA VAL A 280 -0.06 -3.70 -18.28
C VAL A 280 -0.60 -3.56 -16.87
N VAL A 281 -0.50 -4.62 -16.10
CA VAL A 281 -0.92 -4.65 -14.69
C VAL A 281 0.00 -5.55 -13.88
N TYR A 282 0.28 -5.13 -12.66
CA TYR A 282 1.11 -5.86 -11.71
C TYR A 282 0.26 -6.36 -10.55
N VAL A 283 0.50 -7.59 -10.12
CA VAL A 283 -0.06 -8.15 -8.89
C VAL A 283 1.09 -8.50 -7.97
N LEU A 284 1.04 -7.96 -6.77
CA LEU A 284 2.01 -8.25 -5.72
C LEU A 284 1.50 -9.38 -4.83
N ASN A 285 2.42 -10.28 -4.57
CA ASN A 285 2.24 -11.42 -3.68
C ASN A 285 3.64 -11.83 -3.17
N ALA A 286 3.87 -13.09 -2.82
CA ALA A 286 5.25 -13.55 -2.60
C ALA A 286 6.13 -13.21 -3.81
N PRO A 287 5.78 -13.53 -5.08
CA PRO A 287 6.39 -12.96 -6.27
C PRO A 287 5.74 -11.63 -6.69
N VAL A 288 6.43 -10.87 -7.53
CA VAL A 288 5.84 -9.80 -8.34
C VAL A 288 5.42 -10.38 -9.68
N MET A 289 4.14 -10.33 -9.96
CA MET A 289 3.57 -10.86 -11.21
C MET A 289 3.19 -9.70 -12.14
N LYS A 290 3.61 -9.77 -13.41
CA LYS A 290 3.29 -8.78 -14.45
C LYS A 290 2.47 -9.40 -15.57
N SER A 291 1.42 -8.74 -15.96
CA SER A 291 0.65 -9.00 -17.18
C SER A 291 0.88 -7.87 -18.20
N ILE A 292 0.91 -8.23 -19.49
CA ILE A 292 0.98 -7.28 -20.60
C ILE A 292 -0.21 -7.42 -21.58
N ASP A 293 -1.19 -8.24 -21.21
CA ASP A 293 -2.36 -8.60 -22.03
C ASP A 293 -3.70 -8.31 -21.33
N GLY A 294 -3.69 -7.33 -20.42
CA GLY A 294 -4.89 -6.90 -19.69
C GLY A 294 -5.32 -7.88 -18.61
N GLY A 295 -4.34 -8.53 -17.95
CA GLY A 295 -4.58 -9.42 -16.81
C GLY A 295 -4.91 -10.86 -17.18
N LYS A 296 -4.83 -11.27 -18.45
CA LYS A 296 -5.18 -12.63 -18.90
C LYS A 296 -4.07 -13.63 -18.56
N SER A 297 -2.80 -13.26 -18.79
CA SER A 297 -1.65 -14.05 -18.40
C SER A 297 -0.67 -13.24 -17.57
N PHE A 298 0.11 -13.93 -16.72
CA PHE A 298 1.08 -13.30 -15.84
C PHE A 298 2.40 -14.03 -15.91
N SER A 299 3.50 -13.27 -15.92
CA SER A 299 4.86 -13.74 -15.75
C SER A 299 5.47 -13.17 -14.47
N ASN A 300 6.36 -13.91 -13.84
CA ASN A 300 7.10 -13.46 -12.66
C ASN A 300 8.18 -12.45 -13.08
N ILE A 301 8.29 -11.35 -12.31
CA ILE A 301 9.44 -10.44 -12.34
C ILE A 301 10.35 -10.82 -11.19
N ALA A 302 11.62 -11.12 -11.48
CA ALA A 302 12.62 -11.36 -10.44
C ALA A 302 12.88 -10.06 -9.67
N VAL A 303 12.64 -10.10 -8.37
CA VAL A 303 12.92 -9.01 -7.41
C VAL A 303 13.94 -9.48 -6.37
N PRO A 304 14.70 -8.58 -5.73
CA PRO A 304 15.75 -8.97 -4.79
C PRO A 304 15.26 -9.72 -3.55
N HIS A 305 13.99 -9.56 -3.17
CA HIS A 305 13.36 -10.26 -2.06
C HIS A 305 11.90 -10.60 -2.37
N GLY A 306 11.40 -11.69 -1.82
CA GLY A 306 9.98 -12.05 -1.88
C GLY A 306 9.12 -11.24 -0.92
N ASP A 307 7.83 -11.62 -0.84
CA ASP A 307 6.82 -11.00 0.03
C ASP A 307 6.69 -9.49 -0.23
N ASN A 308 6.02 -9.19 -1.36
CA ASN A 308 5.94 -7.85 -1.91
C ASN A 308 4.66 -7.14 -1.47
N HIS A 309 4.79 -5.89 -1.00
CA HIS A 309 3.72 -5.14 -0.37
C HIS A 309 3.25 -3.92 -1.14
N HIS A 310 4.14 -3.24 -1.85
CA HIS A 310 3.78 -2.03 -2.58
C HIS A 310 4.64 -1.85 -3.83
N LEU A 311 4.04 -1.25 -4.87
CA LEU A 311 4.72 -0.85 -6.09
C LEU A 311 4.28 0.55 -6.50
N TRP A 312 5.22 1.47 -6.61
CA TRP A 312 4.99 2.73 -7.30
C TRP A 312 5.59 2.66 -8.70
N ILE A 313 4.83 3.14 -9.68
CA ILE A 313 5.23 3.22 -11.09
C ILE A 313 5.23 4.70 -11.46
N ASN A 314 6.36 5.20 -11.97
CA ASN A 314 6.44 6.59 -12.40
C ASN A 314 5.44 6.87 -13.54
N PRO A 315 4.47 7.78 -13.34
CA PRO A 315 3.47 8.06 -14.38
C PRO A 315 4.05 8.72 -15.64
N ASN A 316 5.24 9.29 -15.58
CA ASN A 316 5.93 9.91 -16.72
C ASN A 316 6.94 8.96 -17.39
N ASP A 317 7.30 7.86 -16.73
CA ASP A 317 8.24 6.84 -17.23
C ASP A 317 7.94 5.50 -16.56
N ASN A 318 7.12 4.66 -17.18
CA ASN A 318 6.70 3.38 -16.61
C ASN A 318 7.80 2.32 -16.53
N THR A 319 9.02 2.66 -16.94
CA THR A 319 10.21 1.83 -16.71
C THR A 319 10.87 2.11 -15.36
N ASN A 320 10.54 3.26 -14.75
CA ASN A 320 11.00 3.64 -13.41
C ASN A 320 10.00 3.18 -12.35
N LEU A 321 10.45 2.29 -11.48
CA LEU A 321 9.65 1.60 -10.47
C LEU A 321 10.35 1.68 -9.11
N ILE A 322 9.57 1.66 -8.01
CA ILE A 322 10.07 1.28 -6.70
C ILE A 322 9.12 0.26 -6.07
N ASN A 323 9.70 -0.85 -5.60
CA ASN A 323 9.00 -1.96 -4.94
C ASN A 323 9.37 -2.05 -3.47
N SER A 324 8.41 -2.32 -2.60
CA SER A 324 8.59 -2.59 -1.16
C SER A 324 8.31 -4.06 -0.86
N ASN A 325 9.18 -4.68 -0.05
CA ASN A 325 9.11 -6.10 0.32
C ASN A 325 9.72 -6.36 1.71
N ASP A 326 9.78 -7.62 2.13
CA ASP A 326 10.32 -8.00 3.45
C ASP A 326 11.85 -7.79 3.60
N GLY A 327 12.55 -7.44 2.54
CA GLY A 327 13.97 -7.08 2.55
C GLY A 327 14.25 -5.57 2.43
N GLY A 328 13.20 -4.73 2.35
CA GLY A 328 13.33 -3.29 2.19
C GLY A 328 12.66 -2.76 0.92
N ALA A 329 13.25 -1.76 0.27
CA ALA A 329 12.76 -1.19 -0.98
C ALA A 329 13.81 -1.28 -2.09
N ASN A 330 13.35 -1.47 -3.33
CA ASN A 330 14.20 -1.61 -4.52
C ASN A 330 13.73 -0.69 -5.63
N ILE A 331 14.66 0.00 -6.29
CA ILE A 331 14.40 0.89 -7.41
C ILE A 331 14.84 0.21 -8.70
N SER A 332 14.02 0.32 -9.75
CA SER A 332 14.32 -0.13 -11.11
C SER A 332 14.15 1.01 -12.09
N PHE A 333 15.03 1.10 -13.10
CA PHE A 333 14.99 2.06 -14.21
C PHE A 333 14.76 1.39 -15.57
N ASN A 334 14.42 0.09 -15.58
CA ASN A 334 14.27 -0.69 -16.80
C ASN A 334 13.07 -1.65 -16.76
N GLY A 335 12.01 -1.25 -16.06
CA GLY A 335 10.76 -2.00 -15.99
C GLY A 335 10.84 -3.30 -15.19
N GLY A 336 11.73 -3.35 -14.20
CA GLY A 336 11.92 -4.50 -13.33
C GLY A 336 12.90 -5.56 -13.83
N LYS A 337 13.70 -5.27 -14.88
CA LYS A 337 14.75 -6.19 -15.36
C LYS A 337 15.95 -6.25 -14.43
N SER A 338 16.26 -5.14 -13.75
CA SER A 338 17.25 -5.07 -12.67
C SER A 338 16.80 -4.08 -11.59
N TRP A 339 17.35 -4.21 -10.39
CA TRP A 339 16.93 -3.48 -9.20
C TRP A 339 18.15 -2.99 -8.39
N SER A 340 17.97 -1.90 -7.65
CA SER A 340 18.95 -1.41 -6.69
C SER A 340 19.17 -2.40 -5.53
N SER A 341 20.28 -2.25 -4.82
CA SER A 341 20.61 -3.05 -3.63
C SER A 341 19.64 -2.80 -2.47
N GLN A 342 19.48 -3.79 -1.61
CA GLN A 342 18.85 -3.69 -0.28
C GLN A 342 19.88 -3.74 0.86
N GLN A 343 21.17 -3.96 0.55
CA GLN A 343 22.21 -4.18 1.55
C GLN A 343 22.75 -2.88 2.18
N ASN A 344 22.23 -1.75 1.75
CA ASN A 344 22.61 -0.40 2.15
C ASN A 344 21.49 0.36 2.90
N GLN A 345 20.41 -0.34 3.29
CA GLN A 345 19.29 0.27 4.00
C GLN A 345 19.50 0.14 5.51
N PRO A 346 19.44 1.23 6.27
CA PRO A 346 19.73 1.22 7.70
C PRO A 346 18.50 0.78 8.52
N THR A 347 17.89 -0.35 8.16
CA THR A 347 16.72 -0.94 8.80
C THR A 347 16.95 -2.41 9.09
N ALA A 348 16.41 -2.91 10.19
CA ALA A 348 16.42 -4.32 10.56
C ALA A 348 15.17 -4.66 11.37
N GLN A 349 14.66 -5.89 11.22
CA GLN A 349 13.56 -6.39 12.03
C GLN A 349 14.00 -7.63 12.80
N PHE A 350 14.37 -7.43 14.04
CA PHE A 350 14.84 -8.51 14.91
C PHE A 350 13.68 -9.28 15.56
N TYR A 351 13.80 -10.61 15.62
CA TYR A 351 12.92 -11.44 16.45
C TYR A 351 13.33 -11.36 17.94
N ARG A 352 14.62 -11.40 18.20
CA ARG A 352 15.22 -11.31 19.54
C ARG A 352 16.59 -10.68 19.45
N VAL A 353 17.01 -10.05 20.52
CA VAL A 353 18.31 -9.40 20.66
C VAL A 353 18.96 -9.89 21.93
N ILE A 354 20.25 -10.22 21.85
CA ILE A 354 21.12 -10.52 23.00
C ILE A 354 22.39 -9.67 22.92
N THR A 355 23.06 -9.50 24.03
CA THR A 355 24.36 -8.82 24.13
C THR A 355 25.41 -9.75 24.72
N ASP A 356 26.68 -9.51 24.40
CA ASP A 356 27.81 -10.14 25.12
C ASP A 356 28.23 -9.31 26.35
N ASN A 357 29.29 -9.74 27.02
CA ASN A 357 29.83 -9.09 28.24
C ASN A 357 31.04 -8.20 27.94
N LEU A 358 31.30 -7.85 26.69
CA LEU A 358 32.40 -6.95 26.31
C LEU A 358 32.08 -5.49 26.67
N VAL A 359 33.11 -4.64 26.72
CA VAL A 359 32.96 -3.19 26.91
C VAL A 359 33.75 -2.48 25.80
N PRO A 360 33.07 -1.85 24.83
CA PRO A 360 31.62 -1.84 24.62
C PRO A 360 31.08 -3.22 24.24
N TYR A 361 29.84 -3.52 24.64
CA TYR A 361 29.19 -4.79 24.28
C TYR A 361 28.77 -4.82 22.81
N ASN A 362 28.77 -6.00 22.21
CA ASN A 362 28.16 -6.24 20.91
C ASN A 362 26.70 -6.65 21.05
N VAL A 363 25.92 -6.37 20.02
CA VAL A 363 24.50 -6.72 19.93
C VAL A 363 24.33 -7.76 18.83
N TYR A 364 23.63 -8.86 19.13
CA TYR A 364 23.39 -9.97 18.22
C TYR A 364 21.89 -10.21 18.05
N GLY A 365 21.44 -10.51 16.82
CA GLY A 365 20.05 -10.81 16.58
C GLY A 365 19.79 -11.45 15.23
N GLY A 366 18.81 -12.38 15.19
CA GLY A 366 18.25 -12.92 13.95
C GLY A 366 17.18 -12.00 13.40
N GLN A 367 17.32 -11.58 12.16
CA GLN A 367 16.32 -10.78 11.46
C GLN A 367 15.21 -11.66 10.88
N GLN A 368 13.98 -11.14 10.86
CA GLN A 368 12.87 -11.79 10.16
C GLN A 368 13.16 -11.82 8.66
N ASP A 369 13.03 -13.00 8.04
CA ASP A 369 13.15 -13.27 6.61
C ASP A 369 14.50 -12.83 5.97
N ASN A 370 15.46 -12.45 6.81
CA ASN A 370 16.79 -11.97 6.42
C ASN A 370 17.90 -12.70 7.22
N SER A 371 19.14 -12.22 7.06
CA SER A 371 20.30 -12.77 7.75
C SER A 371 20.30 -12.45 9.25
N ALA A 372 21.16 -13.12 10.03
CA ALA A 372 21.53 -12.70 11.37
C ALA A 372 22.64 -11.64 11.36
N ILE A 373 22.66 -10.79 12.35
CA ILE A 373 23.69 -9.78 12.60
C ILE A 373 24.26 -9.99 14.00
#